data_aca2e5ffb459a43da2f7b0979bacb8eb
#
_entry.id   aca2e5ffb459a43da2f7b0979bacb8eb
#
_cell.length_a   1.000
_cell.length_b   1.000
_cell.length_c   1.000
_cell.angle_alpha   90.00
_cell.angle_beta   90.00
_cell.angle_gamma   90.00
#
_symmetry.space_group_name_H-M   'P 1'
#
loop_
_entity.id
_entity.type
_entity.pdbx_description
1 polymer ?
#
loop_
_entity_poly.entity_id
_entity_poly.type
_entity_poly.pdbx_seq_one_letter_code
_entity_poly.pdbx_strand_id
1 'polypeptide(L)'
;YVMAGEKIIFRNPLNNNDKHQIIQNLNKMNRAAAISNEHFIVTNGTDEHLEEYFKFGNETLTIADNFDELCKEDIYQIMCACRKEEYAQILQGTENTQITAWWDKAADIIPLNCGKGNAVNAVLNYYGLSKDEAIAFGDGRNDIEMLEAVGTGLAMGNAIDEVKARADVICKSVEEDGVYHYCLEKKLIQC
;
A
#
# COMPACT_ATOMS: atom_id res chain seq x y z
N TYR A 1 -0.33 -6.86 -6.75
CA TYR A 1 0.59 -7.68 -7.54
C TYR A 1 1.57 -8.36 -6.61
N VAL A 2 1.66 -9.69 -6.66
CA VAL A 2 2.55 -10.48 -5.79
C VAL A 2 3.28 -11.52 -6.63
N MET A 3 4.57 -11.66 -6.41
CA MET A 3 5.43 -12.63 -7.09
C MET A 3 6.08 -13.59 -6.10
N ALA A 4 6.27 -14.84 -6.54
CA ALA A 4 7.13 -15.83 -5.88
C ALA A 4 8.25 -16.20 -6.87
N GLY A 5 9.43 -15.62 -6.69
CA GLY A 5 10.48 -15.66 -7.72
C GLY A 5 10.00 -14.97 -9.00
N GLU A 6 10.00 -15.67 -10.12
CA GLU A 6 9.53 -15.17 -11.42
C GLU A 6 8.02 -15.42 -11.65
N LYS A 7 7.34 -16.14 -10.75
CA LYS A 7 5.94 -16.50 -10.92
C LYS A 7 5.01 -15.48 -10.27
N ILE A 8 4.08 -14.94 -11.04
CA ILE A 8 2.98 -14.12 -10.52
C ILE A 8 2.00 -15.04 -9.80
N ILE A 9 1.76 -14.81 -8.50
CA ILE A 9 0.85 -15.60 -7.66
C ILE A 9 -0.42 -14.84 -7.28
N PHE A 10 -0.41 -13.52 -7.42
CA PHE A 10 -1.60 -12.70 -7.26
C PHE A 10 -1.52 -11.47 -8.18
N ARG A 11 -2.62 -11.17 -8.86
CA ARG A 11 -2.74 -10.03 -9.76
C ARG A 11 -4.17 -9.50 -9.71
N ASN A 12 -4.34 -8.23 -9.36
CA ASN A 12 -5.63 -7.57 -9.32
C ASN A 12 -5.46 -6.08 -9.68
N PRO A 13 -5.40 -5.72 -10.98
CA PRO A 13 -5.30 -4.33 -11.41
C PRO A 13 -6.62 -3.59 -11.23
N LEU A 14 -6.56 -2.27 -11.16
CA LEU A 14 -7.72 -1.39 -11.26
C LEU A 14 -8.45 -1.64 -12.58
N ASN A 15 -9.77 -1.78 -12.55
CA ASN A 15 -10.54 -1.87 -13.79
C ASN A 15 -10.53 -0.54 -14.55
N ASN A 16 -10.71 -0.60 -15.86
CA ASN A 16 -10.56 0.57 -16.72
C ASN A 16 -11.59 1.68 -16.44
N ASN A 17 -12.81 1.32 -16.04
CA ASN A 17 -13.85 2.31 -15.74
C ASN A 17 -13.50 3.10 -14.48
N ASP A 18 -13.15 2.41 -13.39
CA ASP A 18 -12.79 3.05 -12.13
C ASP A 18 -11.51 3.88 -12.27
N LYS A 19 -10.49 3.32 -12.95
CA LYS A 19 -9.23 4.02 -13.24
C LYS A 19 -9.48 5.35 -13.98
N HIS A 20 -10.28 5.32 -15.05
CA HIS A 20 -10.65 6.50 -15.80
C HIS A 20 -11.44 7.51 -14.95
N GLN A 21 -12.41 7.02 -14.17
CA GLN A 21 -13.24 7.85 -13.30
C GLN A 21 -12.41 8.56 -12.22
N ILE A 22 -11.47 7.85 -11.57
CA ILE A 22 -10.57 8.43 -10.57
C ILE A 22 -9.73 9.55 -11.19
N ILE A 23 -9.09 9.30 -12.34
CA ILE A 23 -8.27 10.32 -13.02
C ILE A 23 -9.11 11.55 -13.39
N GLN A 24 -10.33 11.36 -13.88
CA GLN A 24 -11.24 12.46 -14.15
C GLN A 24 -11.61 13.25 -12.88
N ASN A 25 -11.87 12.56 -11.76
CA ASN A 25 -12.20 13.21 -10.50
C ASN A 25 -11.01 14.03 -9.98
N LEU A 26 -9.80 13.47 -10.01
CA LEU A 26 -8.57 14.17 -9.63
C LEU A 26 -8.33 15.41 -10.51
N ASN A 27 -8.50 15.29 -11.82
CA ASN A 27 -8.38 16.43 -12.75
C ASN A 27 -9.39 17.56 -12.43
N LYS A 28 -10.66 17.22 -12.09
CA LYS A 28 -11.67 18.21 -11.65
C LYS A 28 -11.27 18.91 -10.35
N MET A 29 -10.51 18.24 -9.50
CA MET A 29 -9.99 18.77 -8.24
C MET A 29 -8.65 19.51 -8.40
N ASN A 30 -8.12 19.61 -9.62
CA ASN A 30 -6.78 20.11 -9.92
C ASN A 30 -5.68 19.38 -9.13
N ARG A 31 -5.80 18.07 -9.01
CA ARG A 31 -4.83 17.19 -8.37
C ARG A 31 -4.07 16.39 -9.42
N ALA A 32 -2.77 16.24 -9.23
CA ALA A 32 -1.97 15.32 -10.00
C ALA A 32 -2.29 13.87 -9.60
N ALA A 33 -2.21 12.97 -10.58
CA ALA A 33 -2.35 11.53 -10.39
C ALA A 33 -1.03 10.84 -10.74
N ALA A 34 -0.47 10.10 -9.80
CA ALA A 34 0.60 9.15 -10.10
C ALA A 34 0.01 7.75 -10.24
N ILE A 35 0.44 7.00 -11.23
CA ILE A 35 0.04 5.62 -11.51
C ILE A 35 1.24 4.69 -11.40
N SER A 36 1.01 3.48 -10.91
CA SER A 36 2.07 2.47 -10.81
C SER A 36 1.64 1.09 -11.27
N ASN A 37 2.59 0.39 -11.87
CA ASN A 37 2.54 -1.04 -12.10
C ASN A 37 3.91 -1.67 -11.81
N GLU A 38 4.13 -2.92 -12.22
CA GLU A 38 5.39 -3.65 -11.99
C GLU A 38 6.59 -3.10 -12.77
N HIS A 39 6.37 -2.14 -13.69
CA HIS A 39 7.41 -1.62 -14.57
C HIS A 39 7.72 -0.13 -14.36
N PHE A 40 6.74 0.64 -13.88
CA PHE A 40 6.90 2.08 -13.73
C PHE A 40 6.05 2.68 -12.61
N ILE A 41 6.49 3.85 -12.15
CA ILE A 41 5.72 4.82 -11.39
C ILE A 41 5.86 6.14 -12.11
N VAL A 42 4.75 6.69 -12.60
CA VAL A 42 4.74 7.96 -13.35
C VAL A 42 3.51 8.81 -12.99
N THR A 43 3.58 10.10 -13.27
CA THR A 43 2.51 11.05 -12.97
C THR A 43 2.14 11.91 -14.20
N ASN A 44 0.91 12.43 -14.20
CA ASN A 44 0.44 13.41 -15.20
C ASN A 44 0.77 14.86 -14.82
N GLY A 45 1.38 15.10 -13.70
CA GLY A 45 1.74 16.41 -13.18
C GLY A 45 2.30 16.30 -11.79
N THR A 46 2.42 17.42 -11.09
CA THR A 46 2.91 17.44 -9.72
C THR A 46 2.17 18.47 -8.88
N ASP A 47 2.17 18.26 -7.56
CA ASP A 47 1.84 19.24 -6.54
C ASP A 47 2.74 19.01 -5.31
N GLU A 48 2.82 20.00 -4.43
CA GLU A 48 3.74 20.01 -3.31
C GLU A 48 3.61 18.76 -2.40
N HIS A 49 2.39 18.32 -2.11
CA HIS A 49 2.18 17.19 -1.22
C HIS A 49 2.47 15.84 -1.91
N LEU A 50 2.21 15.73 -3.21
CA LEU A 50 2.59 14.55 -3.97
C LEU A 50 4.12 14.42 -4.06
N GLU A 51 4.84 15.53 -4.27
CA GLU A 51 6.30 15.54 -4.22
C GLU A 51 6.84 15.16 -2.84
N GLU A 52 6.23 15.69 -1.77
CA GLU A 52 6.60 15.34 -0.39
C GLU A 52 6.37 13.84 -0.13
N TYR A 53 5.24 13.29 -0.58
CA TYR A 53 4.90 11.87 -0.46
C TYR A 53 5.98 10.97 -1.08
N PHE A 54 6.42 11.29 -2.31
CA PHE A 54 7.46 10.51 -2.98
C PHE A 54 8.83 10.64 -2.31
N LYS A 55 9.15 11.80 -1.73
CA LYS A 55 10.40 12.00 -0.98
C LYS A 55 10.51 11.10 0.26
N PHE A 56 9.40 10.76 0.92
CA PHE A 56 9.42 9.80 2.03
C PHE A 56 9.90 8.41 1.59
N GLY A 57 9.54 7.97 0.37
CA GLY A 57 10.02 6.73 -0.23
C GLY A 57 11.43 6.83 -0.83
N ASN A 58 12.08 7.99 -0.72
CA ASN A 58 13.34 8.31 -1.42
C ASN A 58 13.23 8.10 -2.94
N GLU A 59 12.04 8.37 -3.49
CA GLU A 59 11.73 8.25 -4.91
C GLU A 59 11.59 9.62 -5.57
N THR A 60 11.82 9.65 -6.89
CA THR A 60 11.67 10.86 -7.71
C THR A 60 10.41 10.75 -8.53
N LEU A 61 9.57 11.78 -8.46
CA LEU A 61 8.38 11.88 -9.27
C LEU A 61 8.75 12.10 -10.74
N THR A 62 8.31 11.21 -11.62
CA THR A 62 8.55 11.29 -13.07
C THR A 62 7.27 11.66 -13.80
N ILE A 63 7.23 12.84 -14.42
CA ILE A 63 6.10 13.27 -15.27
C ILE A 63 6.24 12.55 -16.62
N ALA A 64 5.17 11.88 -17.06
CA ALA A 64 5.13 11.16 -18.32
C ALA A 64 4.32 11.94 -19.38
N ASP A 65 4.95 12.30 -20.50
CA ASP A 65 4.27 12.95 -21.63
C ASP A 65 3.19 12.04 -22.27
N ASN A 66 3.37 10.72 -22.17
CA ASN A 66 2.46 9.70 -22.66
C ASN A 66 1.57 9.06 -21.57
N PHE A 67 1.28 9.81 -20.50
CA PHE A 67 0.52 9.32 -19.35
C PHE A 67 -0.79 8.63 -19.74
N ASP A 68 -1.56 9.19 -20.66
CA ASP A 68 -2.83 8.62 -21.10
C ASP A 68 -2.67 7.25 -21.80
N GLU A 69 -1.54 7.03 -22.47
CA GLU A 69 -1.23 5.73 -23.07
C GLU A 69 -0.86 4.71 -21.97
N LEU A 70 -0.03 5.12 -21.02
CA LEU A 70 0.35 4.28 -19.87
C LEU A 70 -0.85 3.91 -18.99
N CYS A 71 -1.86 4.79 -18.88
CA CYS A 71 -3.12 4.47 -18.21
C CYS A 71 -3.91 3.32 -18.83
N LYS A 72 -3.64 2.92 -20.07
CA LYS A 72 -4.30 1.77 -20.70
C LYS A 72 -3.75 0.44 -20.24
N GLU A 73 -2.56 0.44 -19.69
CA GLU A 73 -1.95 -0.74 -19.10
C GLU A 73 -2.63 -1.16 -17.79
N ASP A 74 -2.26 -2.32 -17.26
CA ASP A 74 -2.68 -2.74 -15.94
C ASP A 74 -2.02 -1.85 -14.89
N ILE A 75 -2.83 -1.11 -14.17
CA ILE A 75 -2.40 -0.22 -13.08
C ILE A 75 -2.90 -0.82 -11.77
N TYR A 76 -2.02 -0.96 -10.79
CA TYR A 76 -2.34 -1.55 -9.49
C TYR A 76 -2.62 -0.51 -8.42
N GLN A 77 -2.14 0.71 -8.62
CA GLN A 77 -2.28 1.78 -7.64
C GLN A 77 -2.29 3.15 -8.34
N ILE A 78 -3.17 4.03 -7.89
CA ILE A 78 -3.14 5.46 -8.20
C ILE A 78 -2.85 6.20 -6.90
N MET A 79 -1.85 7.09 -6.92
CA MET A 79 -1.46 7.92 -5.79
C MET A 79 -1.82 9.37 -6.07
N CYS A 80 -2.30 10.07 -5.07
CA CYS A 80 -2.61 11.49 -5.19
C CYS A 80 -2.46 12.22 -3.85
N ALA A 81 -2.18 13.51 -3.92
CA ALA A 81 -2.28 14.37 -2.76
C ALA A 81 -3.76 14.62 -2.43
N CYS A 82 -4.17 14.32 -1.20
CA CYS A 82 -5.53 14.57 -0.74
C CYS A 82 -5.63 14.49 0.79
N ARG A 83 -6.76 14.97 1.31
CA ARG A 83 -7.18 14.81 2.69
C ARG A 83 -8.31 13.78 2.77
N LYS A 84 -8.52 13.24 3.96
CA LYS A 84 -9.56 12.22 4.21
C LYS A 84 -10.96 12.70 3.82
N GLU A 85 -11.24 13.99 3.99
CA GLU A 85 -12.52 14.63 3.64
C GLU A 85 -12.79 14.60 2.13
N GLU A 86 -11.76 14.48 1.31
CA GLU A 86 -11.83 14.45 -0.16
C GLU A 86 -12.05 13.03 -0.73
N TYR A 87 -11.92 11.97 0.09
CA TYR A 87 -11.99 10.57 -0.37
C TYR A 87 -13.29 10.24 -1.10
N ALA A 88 -14.43 10.71 -0.59
CA ALA A 88 -15.73 10.48 -1.23
C ALA A 88 -15.81 11.12 -2.62
N GLN A 89 -15.16 12.28 -2.82
CA GLN A 89 -15.12 12.96 -4.11
C GLN A 89 -14.18 12.26 -5.08
N ILE A 90 -13.04 11.78 -4.60
CA ILE A 90 -12.06 11.02 -5.41
C ILE A 90 -12.69 9.72 -5.93
N LEU A 91 -13.42 8.99 -5.07
CA LEU A 91 -14.06 7.72 -5.42
C LEU A 91 -15.45 7.87 -6.03
N GLN A 92 -15.94 9.09 -6.28
CA GLN A 92 -17.29 9.29 -6.84
C GLN A 92 -17.44 8.61 -8.21
N GLY A 93 -18.40 7.68 -8.31
CA GLY A 93 -18.70 6.94 -9.53
C GLY A 93 -17.79 5.73 -9.79
N THR A 94 -16.97 5.34 -8.81
CA THR A 94 -16.24 4.05 -8.83
C THR A 94 -17.01 2.98 -8.06
N GLU A 95 -16.78 1.70 -8.38
CA GLU A 95 -17.50 0.58 -7.78
C GLU A 95 -16.56 -0.43 -7.09
N ASN A 96 -15.33 -0.58 -7.60
CA ASN A 96 -14.42 -1.64 -7.18
C ASN A 96 -13.08 -1.10 -6.65
N THR A 97 -13.10 0.06 -6.03
CA THR A 97 -11.91 0.72 -5.50
C THR A 97 -12.06 1.12 -4.05
N GLN A 98 -10.95 1.22 -3.38
CA GLN A 98 -10.84 1.72 -2.02
C GLN A 98 -9.62 2.62 -1.88
N ILE A 99 -9.60 3.43 -0.83
CA ILE A 99 -8.45 4.25 -0.46
C ILE A 99 -7.80 3.64 0.77
N THR A 100 -6.47 3.52 0.71
CA THR A 100 -5.61 3.27 1.86
C THR A 100 -4.65 4.43 2.03
N ALA A 101 -4.28 4.77 3.26
CA ALA A 101 -3.37 5.87 3.53
C ALA A 101 -2.58 5.61 4.82
N TRP A 102 -1.29 5.88 4.77
CA TRP A 102 -0.41 5.90 5.93
C TRP A 102 -0.05 7.33 6.36
N TRP A 103 -0.33 8.32 5.49
CA TRP A 103 -0.11 9.74 5.71
C TRP A 103 -1.41 10.53 5.47
N ASP A 104 -1.57 11.67 6.14
CA ASP A 104 -2.84 12.43 6.13
C ASP A 104 -2.96 13.45 4.98
N LYS A 105 -1.91 13.57 4.13
CA LYS A 105 -1.89 14.50 2.98
C LYS A 105 -1.84 13.81 1.62
N ALA A 106 -1.73 12.50 1.59
CA ALA A 106 -1.77 11.72 0.36
C ALA A 106 -2.43 10.36 0.60
N ALA A 107 -2.90 9.75 -0.47
CA ALA A 107 -3.56 8.46 -0.42
C ALA A 107 -3.25 7.61 -1.64
N ASP A 108 -3.38 6.32 -1.43
CA ASP A 108 -3.27 5.26 -2.41
C ASP A 108 -4.66 4.74 -2.74
N ILE A 109 -5.05 4.80 -4.00
CA ILE A 109 -6.30 4.22 -4.50
C ILE A 109 -5.96 2.87 -5.12
N ILE A 110 -6.55 1.82 -4.56
CA ILE A 110 -6.32 0.43 -4.95
C ILE A 110 -7.64 -0.28 -5.23
N PRO A 111 -7.64 -1.42 -5.94
CA PRO A 111 -8.85 -2.22 -6.09
C PRO A 111 -9.42 -2.68 -4.74
N LEU A 112 -10.74 -2.89 -4.66
CA LEU A 112 -11.34 -3.63 -3.55
C LEU A 112 -10.71 -5.03 -3.44
N ASN A 113 -10.68 -5.57 -2.22
CA ASN A 113 -10.06 -6.87 -1.93
C ASN A 113 -8.56 -6.92 -2.30
N CYS A 114 -7.91 -5.78 -2.35
CA CYS A 114 -6.48 -5.62 -2.41
C CYS A 114 -5.97 -4.96 -1.14
N GLY A 115 -4.71 -5.19 -0.83
CA GLY A 115 -4.05 -4.67 0.35
C GLY A 115 -3.00 -5.66 0.83
N LYS A 116 -2.26 -5.28 1.86
CA LYS A 116 -1.16 -6.10 2.40
C LYS A 116 -1.65 -7.42 2.98
N GLY A 117 -2.84 -7.46 3.60
CA GLY A 117 -3.43 -8.69 4.12
C GLY A 117 -3.79 -9.70 3.03
N ASN A 118 -4.36 -9.23 1.92
CA ASN A 118 -4.65 -10.09 0.76
C ASN A 118 -3.37 -10.62 0.12
N ALA A 119 -2.32 -9.81 0.04
CA ALA A 119 -1.02 -10.25 -0.47
C ALA A 119 -0.41 -11.35 0.42
N VAL A 120 -0.46 -11.21 1.75
CA VAL A 120 -0.02 -12.25 2.70
C VAL A 120 -0.81 -13.54 2.48
N ASN A 121 -2.13 -13.48 2.40
CA ASN A 121 -2.97 -14.66 2.16
C ASN A 121 -2.61 -15.37 0.84
N ALA A 122 -2.32 -14.62 -0.22
CA ALA A 122 -1.88 -15.18 -1.50
C ALA A 122 -0.55 -15.92 -1.37
N VAL A 123 0.41 -15.36 -0.61
CA VAL A 123 1.71 -15.99 -0.34
C VAL A 123 1.54 -17.27 0.49
N LEU A 124 0.77 -17.22 1.59
CA LEU A 124 0.50 -18.36 2.44
C LEU A 124 -0.14 -19.51 1.63
N ASN A 125 -1.16 -19.19 0.85
CA ASN A 125 -1.83 -20.17 -0.01
C ASN A 125 -0.87 -20.79 -1.04
N TYR A 126 0.00 -19.97 -1.64
CA TYR A 126 0.96 -20.46 -2.64
C TYR A 126 1.97 -21.45 -2.06
N TYR A 127 2.47 -21.20 -0.85
CA TYR A 127 3.42 -22.07 -0.18
C TYR A 127 2.77 -23.17 0.66
N GLY A 128 1.43 -23.22 0.75
CA GLY A 128 0.71 -24.20 1.56
C GLY A 128 0.89 -24.01 3.05
N LEU A 129 1.14 -22.77 3.50
CA LEU A 129 1.34 -22.40 4.89
C LEU A 129 0.03 -21.97 5.54
N SER A 130 -0.11 -22.28 6.82
CA SER A 130 -1.15 -21.73 7.68
C SER A 130 -0.75 -20.33 8.16
N LYS A 131 -1.72 -19.53 8.61
CA LYS A 131 -1.42 -18.22 9.19
C LYS A 131 -0.52 -18.31 10.42
N ASP A 132 -0.62 -19.41 11.20
CA ASP A 132 0.17 -19.62 12.43
C ASP A 132 1.68 -19.83 12.15
N GLU A 133 2.05 -20.07 10.88
CA GLU A 133 3.43 -20.17 10.44
C GLU A 133 4.00 -18.84 9.92
N ALA A 134 3.22 -17.76 10.04
CA ALA A 134 3.61 -16.43 9.57
C ALA A 134 3.59 -15.39 10.70
N ILE A 135 4.54 -14.48 10.64
CA ILE A 135 4.57 -13.28 11.46
C ILE A 135 4.66 -12.05 10.58
N ALA A 136 4.10 -10.94 11.04
CA ALA A 136 4.19 -9.66 10.33
C ALA A 136 4.51 -8.53 11.30
N PHE A 137 5.22 -7.51 10.79
CA PHE A 137 5.56 -6.29 11.51
C PHE A 137 4.97 -5.10 10.76
N GLY A 138 4.33 -4.17 11.47
CA GLY A 138 3.71 -3.01 10.87
C GLY A 138 3.67 -1.81 11.81
N ASP A 139 3.53 -0.61 11.23
CA ASP A 139 3.46 0.63 12.01
C ASP A 139 2.37 1.59 11.49
N GLY A 140 1.92 1.46 10.22
CA GLY A 140 0.92 2.28 9.60
C GLY A 140 -0.47 1.64 9.54
N ARG A 141 -1.51 2.45 9.33
CA ARG A 141 -2.90 1.96 9.17
C ARG A 141 -3.05 0.93 8.07
N ASN A 142 -2.30 1.07 6.98
CA ASN A 142 -2.29 0.15 5.86
C ASN A 142 -1.68 -1.22 6.18
N ASP A 143 -1.10 -1.40 7.37
CA ASP A 143 -0.54 -2.66 7.85
C ASP A 143 -1.55 -3.47 8.70
N ILE A 144 -2.64 -2.87 9.16
CA ILE A 144 -3.60 -3.54 10.08
C ILE A 144 -4.08 -4.86 9.50
N GLU A 145 -4.54 -4.86 8.24
CA GLU A 145 -5.01 -6.09 7.58
C GLU A 145 -3.90 -7.16 7.45
N MET A 146 -2.65 -6.73 7.28
CA MET A 146 -1.49 -7.64 7.24
C MET A 146 -1.24 -8.27 8.61
N LEU A 147 -1.29 -7.48 9.68
CA LEU A 147 -1.13 -7.99 11.05
C LEU A 147 -2.22 -9.01 11.42
N GLU A 148 -3.45 -8.79 10.95
CA GLU A 148 -4.58 -9.70 11.19
C GLU A 148 -4.55 -10.97 10.31
N ALA A 149 -3.82 -10.94 9.19
CA ALA A 149 -3.72 -12.06 8.27
C ALA A 149 -2.71 -13.14 8.69
N VAL A 150 -1.91 -12.90 9.72
CA VAL A 150 -0.87 -13.81 10.23
C VAL A 150 -1.20 -14.34 11.61
N GLY A 151 -0.47 -15.37 12.07
CA GLY A 151 -0.63 -15.93 13.40
C GLY A 151 -0.04 -15.09 14.53
N THR A 152 0.92 -14.20 14.19
CA THR A 152 1.45 -13.22 15.14
C THR A 152 1.70 -11.90 14.42
N GLY A 153 0.81 -10.95 14.62
CA GLY A 153 0.94 -9.58 14.13
C GLY A 153 1.63 -8.69 15.17
N LEU A 154 2.71 -8.04 14.80
CA LEU A 154 3.48 -7.16 15.68
C LEU A 154 3.38 -5.70 15.26
N ALA A 155 2.95 -4.84 16.16
CA ALA A 155 3.08 -3.40 15.99
C ALA A 155 4.49 -2.96 16.40
N MET A 156 5.11 -2.14 15.58
CA MET A 156 6.37 -1.47 15.92
C MET A 156 6.16 -0.48 17.08
N GLY A 157 7.17 -0.26 17.90
CA GLY A 157 7.09 0.68 19.03
C GLY A 157 6.73 2.11 18.62
N ASN A 158 7.13 2.53 17.42
CA ASN A 158 6.78 3.81 16.79
C ASN A 158 5.41 3.81 16.09
N ALA A 159 4.68 2.68 16.06
CA ALA A 159 3.36 2.61 15.44
C ALA A 159 2.34 3.53 16.14
N ILE A 160 1.33 3.98 15.39
CA ILE A 160 0.19 4.72 15.95
C ILE A 160 -0.66 3.81 16.86
N ASP A 161 -1.39 4.41 17.79
CA ASP A 161 -2.19 3.67 18.78
C ASP A 161 -3.22 2.73 18.15
N GLU A 162 -3.81 3.10 17.02
CA GLU A 162 -4.77 2.28 16.29
C GLU A 162 -4.16 0.96 15.81
N VAL A 163 -2.91 0.98 15.34
CA VAL A 163 -2.16 -0.22 14.91
C VAL A 163 -1.78 -1.06 16.13
N LYS A 164 -1.28 -0.42 17.20
CA LYS A 164 -0.94 -1.10 18.47
C LYS A 164 -2.14 -1.82 19.08
N ALA A 165 -3.34 -1.25 18.96
CA ALA A 165 -4.57 -1.86 19.48
C ALA A 165 -5.05 -3.11 18.70
N ARG A 166 -4.55 -3.32 17.47
CA ARG A 166 -4.92 -4.44 16.59
C ARG A 166 -3.84 -5.51 16.48
N ALA A 167 -2.66 -5.26 17.03
CA ALA A 167 -1.55 -6.20 17.02
C ALA A 167 -1.61 -7.15 18.23
N ASP A 168 -1.09 -8.37 18.07
CA ASP A 168 -0.95 -9.34 19.16
C ASP A 168 0.18 -8.94 20.12
N VAL A 169 1.23 -8.29 19.59
CA VAL A 169 2.43 -7.90 20.33
C VAL A 169 2.88 -6.51 19.90
N ILE A 170 3.42 -5.74 20.84
CA ILE A 170 4.15 -4.50 20.53
C ILE A 170 5.64 -4.80 20.74
N CYS A 171 6.44 -4.66 19.68
CA CYS A 171 7.89 -4.79 19.74
C CYS A 171 8.54 -3.40 19.94
N LYS A 172 9.88 -3.36 19.97
CA LYS A 172 10.63 -2.09 20.00
C LYS A 172 10.40 -1.27 18.72
N SER A 173 10.74 0.01 18.77
CA SER A 173 10.66 0.90 17.61
C SER A 173 11.66 0.52 16.51
N VAL A 174 11.49 1.10 15.33
CA VAL A 174 12.45 0.94 14.23
C VAL A 174 13.83 1.49 14.61
N GLU A 175 13.89 2.60 15.38
CA GLU A 175 15.15 3.20 15.87
C GLU A 175 15.88 2.31 16.89
N GLU A 176 15.18 1.35 17.50
CA GLU A 176 15.70 0.38 18.45
C GLU A 176 15.91 -1.01 17.85
N ASP A 177 15.94 -1.12 16.52
CA ASP A 177 16.05 -2.41 15.80
C ASP A 177 14.98 -3.44 16.23
N GLY A 178 13.72 -2.99 16.39
CA GLY A 178 12.64 -3.78 16.98
C GLY A 178 12.41 -5.14 16.30
N VAL A 179 12.45 -5.21 14.98
CA VAL A 179 12.31 -6.46 14.21
C VAL A 179 13.44 -7.44 14.56
N TYR A 180 14.70 -6.95 14.52
CA TYR A 180 15.87 -7.77 14.83
C TYR A 180 15.81 -8.33 16.24
N HIS A 181 15.55 -7.49 17.23
CA HIS A 181 15.50 -7.93 18.63
C HIS A 181 14.39 -8.94 18.90
N TYR A 182 13.20 -8.75 18.30
CA TYR A 182 12.13 -9.73 18.41
C TYR A 182 12.50 -11.07 17.79
N CYS A 183 13.02 -11.05 16.55
CA CYS A 183 13.44 -12.27 15.86
C CYS A 183 14.54 -13.04 16.60
N LEU A 184 15.48 -12.32 17.23
CA LEU A 184 16.55 -12.92 18.03
C LEU A 184 15.98 -13.55 19.33
N GLU A 185 15.13 -12.83 20.06
CA GLU A 185 14.47 -13.32 21.29
C GLU A 185 13.67 -14.59 21.02
N LYS A 186 12.93 -14.61 19.90
CA LYS A 186 12.12 -15.78 19.50
C LYS A 186 12.93 -16.87 18.79
N LYS A 187 14.26 -16.70 18.65
CA LYS A 187 15.18 -17.65 17.99
C LYS A 187 14.82 -17.93 16.51
N LEU A 188 14.20 -16.95 15.86
CA LEU A 188 13.89 -17.01 14.41
C LEU A 188 15.14 -16.75 13.56
N ILE A 189 16.13 -16.08 14.14
CA ILE A 189 17.44 -15.84 13.55
C ILE A 189 18.52 -16.20 14.58
N GLN A 190 19.74 -16.44 14.09
CA GLN A 190 20.94 -16.68 14.90
C GLN A 190 21.91 -15.52 14.72
N CYS A 191 22.66 -15.18 15.78
CA CYS A 191 23.78 -14.25 15.72
C CYS A 191 25.01 -14.91 15.08
#